data_b3446b6a817aa4b2834e7ab22a3d1bef
#
_entry.id   b3446b6a817aa4b2834e7ab22a3d1bef
#
_cell.length_a   1.000
_cell.length_b   1.000
_cell.length_c   1.000
_cell.angle_alpha   90.00
_cell.angle_beta   90.00
_cell.angle_gamma   90.00
#
_symmetry.space_group_name_H-M   'P 1'
#
loop_
_entity.id
_entity.type
_entity.pdbx_description
1 polymer ?
#
loop_
_entity_poly.entity_id
_entity_poly.type
_entity_poly.pdbx_seq_one_letter_code
_entity_poly.pdbx_strand_id
1 'polypeptide(L)'
;KTFDYRPSLEDTNAEIRKFDKRDVDGYAKLLKTSKDIFQIGFEKLSDKPFSSFWEMVKQIPALLKLKSYLTVSQLVNSKLKNEFLRKAFSIHPLLVGGNPFTTTSIYALIHYLERKWGVFFCMGGTGKIVHELEKLMQETGIEIKKNVDVEQILVDDGKAVGVKIKNGEEFHAD
;
A
#
# COMPACT_ATOMS: atom_id res chain seq x y z
N LYS A 1 -5.78 -27.68 -11.10
CA LYS A 1 -4.48 -27.05 -11.42
C LYS A 1 -4.16 -26.04 -10.33
N THR A 2 -2.93 -26.00 -9.85
CA THR A 2 -2.43 -25.02 -8.90
C THR A 2 -1.68 -23.93 -9.67
N PHE A 3 -1.81 -22.67 -9.26
CA PHE A 3 -1.05 -21.55 -9.77
C PHE A 3 -0.06 -21.10 -8.69
N ASP A 4 1.22 -21.21 -8.99
CA ASP A 4 2.29 -20.79 -8.10
C ASP A 4 2.75 -19.37 -8.48
N TYR A 5 2.50 -18.41 -7.60
CA TYR A 5 2.98 -17.05 -7.80
C TYR A 5 4.47 -16.98 -7.46
N ARG A 6 5.30 -16.87 -8.49
CA ARG A 6 6.76 -16.98 -8.36
C ARG A 6 7.44 -15.63 -8.24
N PRO A 7 8.61 -15.53 -7.58
CA PRO A 7 9.35 -14.28 -7.43
C PRO A 7 9.79 -13.68 -8.77
N SER A 8 10.29 -14.50 -9.70
CA SER A 8 10.73 -14.02 -11.00
C SER A 8 9.56 -13.83 -11.97
N LEU A 9 9.70 -12.86 -12.88
CA LEU A 9 8.72 -12.63 -13.93
C LEU A 9 8.66 -13.80 -14.92
N GLU A 10 9.81 -14.41 -15.20
CA GLU A 10 9.93 -15.53 -16.12
C GLU A 10 9.18 -16.77 -15.61
N ASP A 11 9.40 -17.14 -14.34
CA ASP A 11 8.72 -18.26 -13.71
C ASP A 11 7.22 -18.01 -13.60
N THR A 12 6.80 -16.79 -13.25
CA THR A 12 5.36 -16.44 -13.23
C THR A 12 4.74 -16.52 -14.62
N ASN A 13 5.46 -16.11 -15.66
CA ASN A 13 4.98 -16.26 -17.03
C ASN A 13 4.89 -17.73 -17.43
N ALA A 14 5.81 -18.60 -16.96
CA ALA A 14 5.73 -20.04 -17.17
C ALA A 14 4.47 -20.63 -16.49
N GLU A 15 4.15 -20.19 -15.28
CA GLU A 15 2.93 -20.59 -14.58
C GLU A 15 1.67 -20.12 -15.33
N ILE A 16 1.63 -18.86 -15.79
CA ILE A 16 0.50 -18.33 -16.58
C ILE A 16 0.26 -19.17 -17.84
N ARG A 17 1.32 -19.56 -18.55
CA ARG A 17 1.21 -20.39 -19.77
C ARG A 17 0.51 -21.74 -19.54
N LYS A 18 0.56 -22.29 -18.33
CA LYS A 18 -0.15 -23.55 -17.97
C LYS A 18 -1.67 -23.40 -18.04
N PHE A 19 -2.18 -22.17 -17.91
CA PHE A 19 -3.61 -21.84 -17.94
C PHE A 19 -4.04 -21.24 -19.27
N ASP A 20 -3.38 -20.15 -19.70
CA ASP A 20 -3.62 -19.52 -20.99
C ASP A 20 -2.37 -18.73 -21.43
N LYS A 21 -1.74 -19.16 -22.53
CA LYS A 21 -0.56 -18.49 -23.07
C LYS A 21 -0.81 -17.02 -23.50
N ARG A 22 -2.05 -16.68 -23.83
CA ARG A 22 -2.44 -15.32 -24.23
C ARG A 22 -2.39 -14.34 -23.06
N ASP A 23 -2.51 -14.85 -21.85
CA ASP A 23 -2.52 -14.04 -20.62
C ASP A 23 -1.12 -13.60 -20.17
N VAL A 24 -0.04 -14.11 -20.79
CA VAL A 24 1.32 -13.60 -20.58
C VAL A 24 1.40 -12.12 -20.98
N ASP A 25 0.90 -11.78 -22.18
CA ASP A 25 0.86 -10.38 -22.64
C ASP A 25 -0.13 -9.55 -21.80
N GLY A 26 -1.23 -10.18 -21.38
CA GLY A 26 -2.20 -9.56 -20.48
C GLY A 26 -1.58 -9.19 -19.15
N TYR A 27 -0.79 -10.08 -18.57
CA TYR A 27 -0.07 -9.84 -17.33
C TYR A 27 1.01 -8.74 -17.47
N ALA A 28 1.75 -8.72 -18.56
CA ALA A 28 2.70 -7.64 -18.83
C ALA A 28 2.00 -6.26 -18.88
N LYS A 29 0.82 -6.19 -19.51
CA LYS A 29 0.00 -4.96 -19.53
C LYS A 29 -0.54 -4.60 -18.13
N LEU A 30 -0.91 -5.59 -17.32
CA LEU A 30 -1.33 -5.37 -15.92
C LEU A 30 -0.17 -4.78 -15.12
N LEU A 31 1.03 -5.36 -15.18
CA LEU A 31 2.21 -4.85 -14.49
C LEU A 31 2.58 -3.43 -14.92
N LYS A 32 2.50 -3.13 -16.21
CA LYS A 32 2.71 -1.75 -16.70
C LYS A 32 1.71 -0.77 -16.07
N THR A 33 0.42 -1.13 -16.08
CA THR A 33 -0.61 -0.30 -15.45
C THR A 33 -0.37 -0.15 -13.95
N SER A 34 0.02 -1.22 -13.26
CA SER A 34 0.36 -1.20 -11.83
C SER A 34 1.54 -0.28 -11.51
N LYS A 35 2.57 -0.28 -12.39
CA LYS A 35 3.70 0.65 -12.29
C LYS A 35 3.25 2.11 -12.44
N ASP A 36 2.39 2.39 -13.45
CA ASP A 36 1.89 3.75 -13.68
C ASP A 36 1.06 4.24 -12.47
N ILE A 37 0.24 3.36 -11.89
CA ILE A 37 -0.52 3.66 -10.66
C ILE A 37 0.43 3.95 -9.51
N PHE A 38 1.46 3.14 -9.31
CA PHE A 38 2.44 3.34 -8.25
C PHE A 38 3.17 4.68 -8.40
N GLN A 39 3.68 4.99 -9.59
CA GLN A 39 4.43 6.21 -9.83
C GLN A 39 3.61 7.48 -9.65
N ILE A 40 2.35 7.46 -10.02
CA ILE A 40 1.48 8.62 -9.88
C ILE A 40 0.80 8.64 -8.50
N GLY A 41 0.21 7.51 -8.10
CA GLY A 41 -0.59 7.44 -6.88
C GLY A 41 0.24 7.41 -5.61
N PHE A 42 1.41 6.78 -5.63
CA PHE A 42 2.26 6.64 -4.45
C PHE A 42 3.44 7.62 -4.47
N GLU A 43 4.29 7.62 -5.52
CA GLU A 43 5.50 8.46 -5.53
C GLU A 43 5.19 9.97 -5.63
N LYS A 44 4.09 10.36 -6.31
CA LYS A 44 3.77 11.79 -6.52
C LYS A 44 2.72 12.36 -5.59
N LEU A 45 1.86 11.52 -5.01
CA LEU A 45 0.70 11.97 -4.25
C LEU A 45 0.73 11.57 -2.78
N SER A 46 1.63 10.69 -2.35
CA SER A 46 1.65 10.17 -0.96
C SER A 46 1.99 11.23 0.09
N ASP A 47 2.76 12.25 -0.29
CA ASP A 47 3.20 13.35 0.56
C ASP A 47 2.27 14.57 0.52
N LYS A 48 1.20 14.51 -0.28
CA LYS A 48 0.29 15.65 -0.46
C LYS A 48 -0.91 15.55 0.45
N PRO A 49 -1.18 16.56 1.28
CA PRO A 49 -2.37 16.58 2.10
C PRO A 49 -3.61 16.78 1.22
N PHE A 50 -4.59 15.87 1.35
CA PHE A 50 -5.91 16.02 0.71
C PHE A 50 -6.87 16.83 1.58
N SER A 51 -6.39 17.88 2.23
CA SER A 51 -7.15 18.70 3.16
C SER A 51 -8.08 19.73 2.49
N SER A 52 -7.87 20.00 1.20
CA SER A 52 -8.65 20.98 0.44
C SER A 52 -9.41 20.34 -0.70
N PHE A 53 -10.68 20.71 -0.87
CA PHE A 53 -11.51 20.30 -2.02
C PHE A 53 -10.82 20.61 -3.37
N TRP A 54 -10.20 21.78 -3.50
CA TRP A 54 -9.51 22.18 -4.72
C TRP A 54 -8.26 21.32 -5.01
N GLU A 55 -7.55 20.88 -3.98
CA GLU A 55 -6.45 19.93 -4.15
C GLU A 55 -6.95 18.59 -4.70
N MET A 56 -8.10 18.11 -4.24
CA MET A 56 -8.73 16.90 -4.78
C MET A 56 -9.14 17.07 -6.24
N VAL A 57 -9.75 18.21 -6.60
CA VAL A 57 -10.17 18.51 -7.98
C VAL A 57 -8.98 18.53 -8.94
N LYS A 58 -7.84 19.07 -8.55
CA LYS A 58 -6.59 19.05 -9.35
C LYS A 58 -6.09 17.64 -9.65
N GLN A 59 -6.41 16.64 -8.83
CA GLN A 59 -5.99 15.26 -9.02
C GLN A 59 -6.92 14.47 -9.96
N ILE A 60 -8.12 14.96 -10.28
CA ILE A 60 -9.09 14.27 -11.14
C ILE A 60 -8.48 13.80 -12.47
N PRO A 61 -7.71 14.62 -13.23
CA PRO A 61 -7.12 14.16 -14.49
C PRO A 61 -6.16 12.98 -14.30
N ALA A 62 -5.37 12.97 -13.23
CA ALA A 62 -4.46 11.88 -12.90
C ALA A 62 -5.25 10.60 -12.56
N LEU A 63 -6.28 10.71 -11.72
CA LEU A 63 -7.14 9.61 -11.32
C LEU A 63 -7.89 9.01 -12.53
N LEU A 64 -8.37 9.83 -13.45
CA LEU A 64 -9.02 9.38 -14.69
C LEU A 64 -8.03 8.65 -15.59
N LYS A 65 -6.82 9.20 -15.76
CA LYS A 65 -5.74 8.56 -16.55
C LYS A 65 -5.39 7.18 -16.00
N LEU A 66 -5.36 7.03 -14.68
CA LEU A 66 -5.08 5.76 -14.00
C LEU A 66 -6.29 4.81 -13.99
N LYS A 67 -7.45 5.25 -14.48
CA LYS A 67 -8.72 4.50 -14.41
C LYS A 67 -9.09 4.09 -12.98
N SER A 68 -8.80 4.94 -12.00
CA SER A 68 -9.08 4.67 -10.58
C SER A 68 -10.57 4.52 -10.24
N TYR A 69 -11.45 4.88 -11.17
CA TYR A 69 -12.90 4.63 -11.10
C TYR A 69 -13.28 3.17 -11.32
N LEU A 70 -12.38 2.35 -11.87
CA LEU A 70 -12.58 0.91 -11.98
C LEU A 70 -12.33 0.23 -10.64
N THR A 71 -12.91 -0.95 -10.45
CA THR A 71 -12.50 -1.87 -9.38
C THR A 71 -11.26 -2.67 -9.79
N VAL A 72 -10.56 -3.26 -8.80
CA VAL A 72 -9.44 -4.17 -9.09
C VAL A 72 -9.87 -5.29 -10.00
N SER A 73 -11.02 -5.92 -9.73
CA SER A 73 -11.56 -6.99 -10.56
C SER A 73 -11.81 -6.53 -12.00
N GLN A 74 -12.42 -5.36 -12.20
CA GLN A 74 -12.65 -4.80 -13.54
C GLN A 74 -11.34 -4.53 -14.28
N LEU A 75 -10.34 -3.97 -13.60
CA LEU A 75 -9.03 -3.72 -14.19
C LEU A 75 -8.36 -5.03 -14.63
N VAL A 76 -8.29 -6.02 -13.74
CA VAL A 76 -7.69 -7.34 -14.02
C VAL A 76 -8.44 -8.03 -15.18
N ASN A 77 -9.78 -8.03 -15.15
CA ASN A 77 -10.62 -8.63 -16.19
C ASN A 77 -10.40 -7.97 -17.55
N SER A 78 -10.05 -6.68 -17.61
CA SER A 78 -9.73 -5.98 -18.85
C SER A 78 -8.40 -6.43 -19.47
N LYS A 79 -7.52 -7.09 -18.72
CA LYS A 79 -6.19 -7.50 -19.15
C LYS A 79 -6.05 -9.01 -19.36
N LEU A 80 -6.70 -9.80 -18.52
CA LEU A 80 -6.60 -11.26 -18.53
C LEU A 80 -7.88 -11.90 -19.09
N LYS A 81 -7.72 -13.07 -19.70
CA LYS A 81 -8.83 -13.82 -20.34
C LYS A 81 -9.26 -15.03 -19.51
N ASN A 82 -8.29 -15.75 -18.94
CA ASN A 82 -8.57 -16.95 -18.16
C ASN A 82 -9.22 -16.58 -16.83
N GLU A 83 -10.36 -17.19 -16.53
CA GLU A 83 -11.16 -16.88 -15.33
C GLU A 83 -10.39 -17.17 -14.03
N PHE A 84 -9.66 -18.25 -13.99
CA PHE A 84 -8.88 -18.62 -12.81
C PHE A 84 -7.76 -17.60 -12.54
N LEU A 85 -7.03 -17.17 -13.59
CA LEU A 85 -6.00 -16.14 -13.47
C LEU A 85 -6.61 -14.78 -13.07
N ARG A 86 -7.79 -14.43 -13.58
CA ARG A 86 -8.52 -13.23 -13.14
C ARG A 86 -8.76 -13.25 -11.64
N LYS A 87 -9.24 -14.37 -11.09
CA LYS A 87 -9.43 -14.53 -9.64
C LYS A 87 -8.12 -14.42 -8.88
N ALA A 88 -7.08 -15.15 -9.34
CA ALA A 88 -5.77 -15.15 -8.69
C ALA A 88 -5.13 -13.75 -8.63
N PHE A 89 -5.19 -12.97 -9.71
CA PHE A 89 -4.60 -11.64 -9.76
C PHE A 89 -5.51 -10.53 -9.20
N SER A 90 -6.71 -10.85 -8.73
CA SER A 90 -7.60 -9.88 -8.10
C SER A 90 -7.56 -9.91 -6.56
N ILE A 91 -6.75 -10.77 -5.94
CA ILE A 91 -6.80 -10.99 -4.48
C ILE A 91 -6.16 -9.86 -3.65
N HIS A 92 -5.35 -9.00 -4.22
CA HIS A 92 -4.55 -8.02 -3.47
C HIS A 92 -5.35 -7.10 -2.54
N PRO A 93 -6.58 -6.64 -2.86
CA PRO A 93 -7.39 -5.88 -1.91
C PRO A 93 -7.67 -6.60 -0.60
N LEU A 94 -7.66 -7.94 -0.59
CA LEU A 94 -7.86 -8.72 0.63
C LEU A 94 -6.78 -8.46 1.69
N LEU A 95 -5.57 -8.06 1.28
CA LEU A 95 -4.47 -7.70 2.20
C LEU A 95 -4.83 -6.51 3.11
N VAL A 96 -5.76 -5.65 2.67
CA VAL A 96 -6.25 -4.48 3.41
C VAL A 96 -7.73 -4.62 3.79
N GLY A 97 -8.26 -5.83 3.81
CA GLY A 97 -9.66 -6.12 4.14
C GLY A 97 -10.67 -5.66 3.08
N GLY A 98 -10.20 -5.37 1.86
CA GLY A 98 -11.04 -4.89 0.77
C GLY A 98 -11.58 -6.02 -0.12
N ASN A 99 -12.78 -5.79 -0.69
CA ASN A 99 -13.39 -6.70 -1.66
C ASN A 99 -12.93 -6.30 -3.08
N PRO A 100 -12.35 -7.21 -3.90
CA PRO A 100 -11.88 -6.89 -5.25
C PRO A 100 -12.95 -6.32 -6.20
N PHE A 101 -14.22 -6.61 -5.95
CA PHE A 101 -15.33 -6.14 -6.78
C PHE A 101 -15.82 -4.73 -6.44
N THR A 102 -15.42 -4.18 -5.29
CA THR A 102 -15.82 -2.84 -4.83
C THR A 102 -14.63 -1.92 -4.56
N THR A 103 -13.44 -2.49 -4.36
CA THR A 103 -12.22 -1.73 -4.07
C THR A 103 -11.64 -1.14 -5.36
N THR A 104 -11.25 0.14 -5.30
CA THR A 104 -10.65 0.87 -6.44
C THR A 104 -9.42 0.17 -7.01
N SER A 105 -9.25 0.26 -8.32
CA SER A 105 -8.11 -0.29 -9.06
C SER A 105 -6.74 0.24 -8.63
N ILE A 106 -6.68 1.29 -7.81
CA ILE A 106 -5.43 1.82 -7.25
C ILE A 106 -4.67 0.71 -6.51
N TYR A 107 -5.35 -0.20 -5.82
CA TYR A 107 -4.71 -1.32 -5.12
C TYR A 107 -4.00 -2.33 -6.05
N ALA A 108 -4.22 -2.26 -7.36
CA ALA A 108 -3.43 -3.04 -8.32
C ALA A 108 -1.95 -2.62 -8.36
N LEU A 109 -1.57 -1.47 -7.77
CA LEU A 109 -0.16 -1.06 -7.60
C LEU A 109 0.66 -2.14 -6.88
N ILE A 110 0.04 -2.97 -6.03
CA ILE A 110 0.70 -4.03 -5.26
C ILE A 110 1.40 -5.03 -6.18
N HIS A 111 0.84 -5.36 -7.36
CA HIS A 111 1.52 -6.21 -8.34
C HIS A 111 2.90 -5.68 -8.74
N TYR A 112 3.04 -4.36 -8.88
CA TYR A 112 4.33 -3.75 -9.18
C TYR A 112 5.27 -3.76 -7.97
N LEU A 113 4.75 -3.48 -6.77
CA LEU A 113 5.52 -3.50 -5.53
C LEU A 113 6.16 -4.85 -5.28
N GLU A 114 5.37 -5.92 -5.39
CA GLU A 114 5.84 -7.30 -5.20
C GLU A 114 6.95 -7.66 -6.20
N ARG A 115 6.88 -7.16 -7.43
CA ARG A 115 7.92 -7.38 -8.44
C ARG A 115 9.17 -6.53 -8.23
N LYS A 116 9.01 -5.31 -7.72
CA LYS A 116 10.11 -4.38 -7.52
C LYS A 116 10.93 -4.71 -6.28
N TRP A 117 10.28 -5.06 -5.19
CA TRP A 117 10.93 -5.26 -3.89
C TRP A 117 10.79 -6.67 -3.33
N GLY A 118 9.93 -7.51 -3.90
CA GLY A 118 9.64 -8.85 -3.38
C GLY A 118 8.63 -8.83 -2.24
N VAL A 119 8.37 -10.02 -1.71
CA VAL A 119 7.52 -10.25 -0.54
C VAL A 119 8.36 -10.96 0.50
N PHE A 120 8.46 -10.37 1.70
CA PHE A 120 9.28 -10.88 2.77
C PHE A 120 8.43 -11.12 4.02
N PHE A 121 8.77 -12.16 4.74
CA PHE A 121 8.22 -12.46 6.05
C PHE A 121 9.22 -12.06 7.13
N CYS A 122 8.77 -11.28 8.11
CA CYS A 122 9.61 -10.95 9.26
C CYS A 122 9.74 -12.18 10.17
N MET A 123 10.96 -12.72 10.28
CA MET A 123 11.23 -13.84 11.18
C MET A 123 10.94 -13.46 12.63
N GLY A 124 10.06 -14.24 13.26
CA GLY A 124 9.53 -13.92 14.59
C GLY A 124 8.23 -13.11 14.59
N GLY A 125 7.65 -12.85 13.38
CA GLY A 125 6.40 -12.12 13.21
C GLY A 125 6.56 -10.60 13.19
N THR A 126 5.47 -9.89 12.87
CA THR A 126 5.48 -8.42 12.72
C THR A 126 5.82 -7.69 14.03
N GLY A 127 5.48 -8.27 15.19
CA GLY A 127 5.86 -7.71 16.49
C GLY A 127 7.38 -7.59 16.69
N LYS A 128 8.17 -8.44 16.01
CA LYS A 128 9.64 -8.36 16.07
C LYS A 128 10.16 -7.06 15.44
N ILE A 129 9.52 -6.56 14.39
CA ILE A 129 9.87 -5.26 13.77
C ILE A 129 9.71 -4.13 14.79
N VAL A 130 8.58 -4.12 15.52
CA VAL A 130 8.32 -3.10 16.55
C VAL A 130 9.37 -3.17 17.66
N HIS A 131 9.70 -4.38 18.11
CA HIS A 131 10.71 -4.57 19.15
C HIS A 131 12.11 -4.10 18.73
N GLU A 132 12.52 -4.41 17.49
CA GLU A 132 13.83 -3.95 16.99
C GLU A 132 13.87 -2.44 16.74
N LEU A 133 12.75 -1.83 16.33
CA LEU A 133 12.64 -0.37 16.26
C LEU A 133 12.74 0.27 17.63
N GLU A 134 12.05 -0.27 18.64
CA GLU A 134 12.16 0.20 20.02
C GLU A 134 13.61 0.14 20.53
N LYS A 135 14.30 -0.96 20.27
CA LYS A 135 15.70 -1.12 20.61
C LYS A 135 16.59 -0.06 19.93
N LEU A 136 16.40 0.14 18.63
CA LEU A 136 17.13 1.16 17.87
C LEU A 136 16.89 2.56 18.44
N MET A 137 15.64 2.90 18.80
CA MET A 137 15.30 4.18 19.42
C MET A 137 16.04 4.36 20.76
N GLN A 138 16.09 3.34 21.60
CA GLN A 138 16.82 3.38 22.86
C GLN A 138 18.33 3.53 22.65
N GLU A 139 18.91 2.79 21.70
CA GLU A 139 20.34 2.89 21.34
C GLU A 139 20.72 4.27 20.79
N THR A 140 19.78 4.99 20.17
CA THR A 140 19.97 6.38 19.69
C THR A 140 19.64 7.44 20.76
N GLY A 141 19.33 7.04 21.99
CA GLY A 141 19.08 7.95 23.10
C GLY A 141 17.65 8.51 23.16
N ILE A 142 16.72 7.93 22.40
CA ILE A 142 15.30 8.33 22.47
C ILE A 142 14.67 7.69 23.69
N GLU A 143 14.09 8.51 24.57
CA GLU A 143 13.32 8.06 25.74
C GLU A 143 11.91 7.65 25.29
N ILE A 144 11.50 6.43 25.61
CA ILE A 144 10.17 5.90 25.30
C ILE A 144 9.39 5.73 26.61
N LYS A 145 8.31 6.49 26.75
CA LYS A 145 7.39 6.38 27.90
C LYS A 145 6.16 5.57 27.50
N LYS A 146 6.05 4.36 28.05
CA LYS A 146 4.92 3.45 27.80
C LYS A 146 3.82 3.62 28.86
N ASN A 147 2.62 3.16 28.55
CA ASN A 147 1.44 3.23 29.42
C ASN A 147 1.10 4.65 29.86
N VAL A 148 1.29 5.61 28.98
CA VAL A 148 1.00 7.03 29.20
C VAL A 148 -0.17 7.44 28.33
N ASP A 149 -1.27 7.87 28.94
CA ASP A 149 -2.44 8.40 28.27
C ASP A 149 -2.27 9.91 28.06
N VAL A 150 -2.10 10.31 26.79
CA VAL A 150 -2.09 11.74 26.43
C VAL A 150 -3.53 12.27 26.49
N GLU A 151 -3.75 13.30 27.28
CA GLU A 151 -5.05 13.97 27.43
C GLU A 151 -5.20 15.13 26.46
N GLN A 152 -4.12 15.89 26.23
CA GLN A 152 -4.17 17.12 25.44
C GLN A 152 -2.86 17.36 24.70
N ILE A 153 -2.94 17.89 23.47
CA ILE A 153 -1.81 18.50 22.78
C ILE A 153 -1.76 19.97 23.16
N LEU A 154 -0.61 20.41 23.70
CA LEU A 154 -0.39 21.81 24.07
C LEU A 154 -0.08 22.61 22.79
N VAL A 155 -0.82 23.70 22.59
CA VAL A 155 -0.67 24.55 21.40
C VAL A 155 -0.40 25.98 21.88
N ASP A 156 0.66 26.59 21.35
CA ASP A 156 0.99 27.99 21.52
C ASP A 156 1.19 28.64 20.14
N ASP A 157 0.54 29.78 19.92
CA ASP A 157 0.54 30.52 18.65
C ASP A 157 0.31 29.62 17.40
N GLY A 158 -0.63 28.66 17.52
CA GLY A 158 -0.98 27.73 16.42
C GLY A 158 0.03 26.62 16.15
N LYS A 159 1.05 26.45 16.99
CA LYS A 159 2.05 25.36 16.93
C LYS A 159 1.87 24.42 18.11
N ALA A 160 1.99 23.13 17.85
CA ALA A 160 2.09 22.15 18.93
C ALA A 160 3.44 22.30 19.64
N VAL A 161 3.41 22.55 20.95
CA VAL A 161 4.58 22.80 21.79
C VAL A 161 4.78 21.72 22.86
N GLY A 162 3.90 20.72 22.89
CA GLY A 162 4.02 19.64 23.87
C GLY A 162 2.73 18.84 24.01
N VAL A 163 2.73 18.01 25.05
CA VAL A 163 1.56 17.19 25.43
C VAL A 163 1.35 17.23 26.92
N LYS A 164 0.10 17.16 27.34
CA LYS A 164 -0.32 16.94 28.72
C LYS A 164 -0.87 15.54 28.88
N ILE A 165 -0.46 14.84 29.90
CA ILE A 165 -0.93 13.50 30.21
C ILE A 165 -1.99 13.51 31.31
N LYS A 166 -2.77 12.44 31.45
CA LYS A 166 -3.90 12.36 32.38
C LYS A 166 -3.58 12.64 33.85
N ASN A 167 -2.34 12.39 34.29
CA ASN A 167 -1.91 12.71 35.67
C ASN A 167 -1.59 14.21 35.85
N GLY A 168 -1.71 15.04 34.81
CA GLY A 168 -1.46 16.47 34.85
C GLY A 168 -0.02 16.89 34.48
N GLU A 169 0.90 15.96 34.29
CA GLU A 169 2.29 16.23 33.87
C GLU A 169 2.31 16.72 32.40
N GLU A 170 3.20 17.67 32.13
CA GLU A 170 3.35 18.27 30.78
C GLU A 170 4.76 17.97 30.26
N PHE A 171 4.83 17.58 28.98
CA PHE A 171 6.07 17.37 28.25
C PHE A 171 6.13 18.38 27.12
N HIS A 172 7.16 19.22 27.10
CA HIS A 172 7.38 20.20 26.05
C HIS A 172 8.38 19.69 25.02
N ALA A 173 8.17 20.10 23.77
CA ALA A 173 9.04 19.82 22.65
C ALA A 173 9.11 21.05 21.73
N ASP A 174 10.24 21.21 21.03
CA ASP A 174 10.50 22.27 20.06
C ASP A 174 9.67 22.14 18.78
#